data_6694daca162edcaeee2cdafae63995ea
#
_entry.id   6694daca162edcaeee2cdafae63995ea
#
_cell.length_a   1.000
_cell.length_b   1.000
_cell.length_c   1.000
_cell.angle_alpha   90.00
_cell.angle_beta   90.00
_cell.angle_gamma   90.00
#
_symmetry.space_group_name_H-M   'P 1'
#
loop_
_entity.id
_entity.type
_entity.pdbx_description
1 polymer ?
#
loop_
_entity_poly.entity_id
_entity_poly.type
_entity_poly.pdbx_seq_one_letter_code
_entity_poly.pdbx_strand_id
1 'polypeptide(L)'
;MLAHMTISSRLRVAAVASAAVVAVATSGSAAAATTAKPATAPMSTPASAKTAHGTASVAYAGSLELWAATDLGPKFEAATGDSFQGRAAGSSTLASEILANEISPGVFMSVGKKNIKRLWPAKRSKFVIQLATDPLVVAYNPNGRFAKQFNAIADHKASFSSLFTLMSSPGIRIGRTDPNADPQGVYFILMMELAQSTLHLSYDPATTVLGVTKSTPFGLPAQMVDEDSLITDLQAGEFDASSAYLTQAIQYHLHYIALPPSLNFGVSSEAAHYSKVSIRLTDGTVDQGDLITLNITLVLPANAKSGPSMANQAADDAFVAWMLSSAGRAQLNRGGYPLTHPVYIGATSADTAAKTLPSDVLSAFRSAGGTTSP
;
A
#
# COMPACT_ATOMS: atom_id res chain seq x y z
N MET A 1 -4.16 43.78 -36.65
CA MET A 1 -2.81 44.29 -36.31
C MET A 1 -2.27 43.43 -35.17
N LEU A 2 -1.21 42.68 -35.47
CA LEU A 2 -0.58 41.69 -34.60
C LEU A 2 0.18 42.33 -33.46
N ALA A 3 0.23 41.67 -32.31
CA ALA A 3 1.41 41.70 -31.44
C ALA A 3 1.51 40.37 -30.68
N HIS A 4 2.41 39.51 -31.12
CA HIS A 4 2.92 38.36 -30.39
C HIS A 4 3.85 38.83 -29.28
N MET A 5 3.71 38.29 -28.07
CA MET A 5 4.72 38.35 -27.04
C MET A 5 5.07 36.96 -26.53
N THR A 6 6.17 36.45 -27.03
CA THR A 6 6.85 35.22 -26.58
C THR A 6 7.72 35.56 -25.38
N ILE A 7 7.51 34.90 -24.25
CA ILE A 7 8.43 34.92 -23.09
C ILE A 7 9.05 33.53 -22.98
N SER A 8 10.36 33.49 -23.31
CA SER A 8 11.19 32.31 -23.08
C SER A 8 11.84 32.42 -21.70
N SER A 9 11.52 31.52 -20.78
CA SER A 9 12.23 31.34 -19.52
C SER A 9 13.26 30.20 -19.64
N ARG A 10 14.54 30.60 -19.58
CA ARG A 10 15.67 29.66 -19.54
C ARG A 10 15.87 29.15 -18.13
N LEU A 11 15.73 27.85 -17.93
CA LEU A 11 16.16 27.14 -16.71
C LEU A 11 17.70 27.01 -16.75
N ARG A 12 18.38 27.53 -15.72
CA ARG A 12 19.82 27.29 -15.49
C ARG A 12 19.95 26.09 -14.56
N VAL A 13 20.53 25.03 -15.09
CA VAL A 13 20.98 23.88 -14.30
C VAL A 13 22.37 24.20 -13.76
N ALA A 14 22.55 24.20 -12.46
CA ALA A 14 23.84 24.29 -11.80
C ALA A 14 24.41 22.89 -11.58
N ALA A 15 25.49 22.57 -12.26
CA ALA A 15 26.27 21.35 -12.03
C ALA A 15 27.28 21.59 -10.91
N VAL A 16 27.24 20.79 -9.85
CA VAL A 16 28.28 20.77 -8.82
C VAL A 16 29.21 19.60 -9.16
N ALA A 17 30.46 19.93 -9.50
CA ALA A 17 31.53 18.98 -9.70
C ALA A 17 32.30 18.80 -8.38
N SER A 18 32.35 17.60 -7.86
CA SER A 18 33.22 17.20 -6.75
C SER A 18 34.49 16.58 -7.30
N ALA A 19 35.63 17.19 -7.03
CA ALA A 19 36.97 16.69 -7.37
C ALA A 19 37.47 15.75 -6.28
N ALA A 20 37.83 14.52 -6.67
CA ALA A 20 38.54 13.58 -5.82
C ALA A 20 40.05 13.76 -5.94
N VAL A 21 40.72 13.96 -4.82
CA VAL A 21 42.18 14.03 -4.73
C VAL A 21 42.72 12.63 -4.46
N VAL A 22 43.56 12.15 -5.35
CA VAL A 22 44.34 10.88 -5.20
C VAL A 22 45.70 11.26 -4.62
N ALA A 23 46.02 10.76 -3.44
CA ALA A 23 47.37 10.82 -2.87
C ALA A 23 48.05 9.44 -3.07
N VAL A 24 49.12 9.46 -3.83
CA VAL A 24 50.09 8.34 -4.01
C VAL A 24 51.19 8.51 -2.98
N ALA A 25 51.40 7.51 -2.14
CA ALA A 25 52.61 7.40 -1.31
C ALA A 25 53.31 6.12 -1.61
N THR A 26 54.48 6.22 -2.25
CA THR A 26 55.46 5.14 -2.43
C THR A 26 56.47 5.21 -1.26
N SER A 27 56.73 4.06 -0.60
CA SER A 27 57.99 3.85 0.11
C SER A 27 58.30 2.36 0.15
N GLY A 28 59.36 1.97 -0.54
CA GLY A 28 59.92 0.64 -0.46
C GLY A 28 60.84 0.48 0.74
N SER A 29 60.96 -0.74 1.22
CA SER A 29 62.14 -1.21 1.93
C SER A 29 62.22 -2.75 1.85
N ALA A 30 63.36 -3.20 1.37
CA ALA A 30 63.74 -4.60 1.35
C ALA A 30 64.38 -5.02 2.69
N ALA A 31 64.07 -6.20 3.20
CA ALA A 31 64.98 -6.91 4.12
C ALA A 31 64.66 -8.41 4.23
N ALA A 32 65.66 -9.20 3.90
CA ALA A 32 66.12 -10.46 4.50
C ALA A 32 65.20 -11.66 4.62
N ALA A 33 65.55 -12.66 3.84
CA ALA A 33 65.08 -14.03 3.95
C ALA A 33 65.67 -14.73 5.19
N THR A 34 64.77 -15.29 6.03
CA THR A 34 65.16 -16.32 7.01
C THR A 34 64.31 -17.56 6.75
N THR A 35 65.02 -18.67 6.49
CA THR A 35 64.44 -20.01 6.30
C THR A 35 63.86 -20.54 7.60
N ALA A 36 62.55 -20.79 7.66
CA ALA A 36 61.89 -21.53 8.74
C ALA A 36 61.15 -22.74 8.15
N LYS A 37 61.29 -23.85 8.86
CA LYS A 37 60.73 -25.19 8.67
C LYS A 37 59.23 -25.18 8.42
N PRO A 38 58.65 -26.05 7.58
CA PRO A 38 57.20 -26.08 7.35
C PRO A 38 56.48 -26.61 8.57
N ALA A 39 55.68 -25.75 9.20
CA ALA A 39 54.64 -26.14 10.14
C ALA A 39 53.38 -26.54 9.35
N THR A 40 52.83 -27.71 9.68
CA THR A 40 51.53 -28.18 9.19
C THR A 40 50.47 -27.13 9.47
N ALA A 41 49.91 -26.54 8.41
CA ALA A 41 48.80 -25.60 8.51
C ALA A 41 47.55 -26.34 9.02
N PRO A 42 46.82 -25.79 9.98
CA PRO A 42 45.51 -26.30 10.33
C PRO A 42 44.56 -26.13 9.12
N MET A 43 43.81 -27.18 8.80
CA MET A 43 42.74 -27.14 7.83
C MET A 43 41.82 -25.95 8.15
N SER A 44 41.84 -24.95 7.29
CA SER A 44 40.87 -23.86 7.35
C SER A 44 39.48 -24.45 7.15
N THR A 45 38.64 -24.33 8.15
CA THR A 45 37.18 -24.51 8.06
C THR A 45 36.72 -23.71 6.83
N PRO A 46 35.88 -24.28 5.93
CA PRO A 46 35.36 -23.50 4.82
C PRO A 46 34.65 -22.29 5.37
N ALA A 47 35.07 -21.10 4.97
CA ALA A 47 34.36 -19.87 5.25
C ALA A 47 32.91 -20.07 4.78
N SER A 48 31.98 -19.89 5.68
CA SER A 48 30.56 -19.94 5.36
C SER A 48 30.34 -19.06 4.13
N ALA A 49 29.90 -19.64 3.03
CA ALA A 49 29.62 -18.89 1.82
C ALA A 49 28.65 -17.77 2.21
N LYS A 50 29.08 -16.51 2.06
CA LYS A 50 28.22 -15.36 2.25
C LYS A 50 27.04 -15.57 1.31
N THR A 51 25.85 -15.78 1.87
CA THR A 51 24.61 -15.89 1.09
C THR A 51 24.53 -14.64 0.22
N ALA A 52 24.43 -14.82 -1.10
CA ALA A 52 24.31 -13.68 -2.00
C ALA A 52 22.99 -12.98 -1.66
N HIS A 53 23.08 -11.72 -1.26
CA HIS A 53 21.90 -10.88 -0.99
C HIS A 53 21.18 -10.58 -2.30
N GLY A 54 19.85 -10.61 -2.26
CA GLY A 54 18.98 -10.32 -3.38
C GLY A 54 18.27 -8.97 -3.23
N THR A 55 17.37 -8.70 -4.16
CA THR A 55 16.46 -7.54 -4.11
C THR A 55 15.03 -8.02 -4.08
N ALA A 56 14.31 -7.73 -3.02
CA ALA A 56 12.86 -7.91 -2.97
C ALA A 56 12.19 -6.82 -3.81
N SER A 57 11.46 -7.25 -4.85
CA SER A 57 10.73 -6.35 -5.75
C SER A 57 9.26 -6.34 -5.35
N VAL A 58 8.78 -5.23 -4.78
CA VAL A 58 7.47 -5.14 -4.15
C VAL A 58 6.61 -4.08 -4.84
N ALA A 59 5.50 -4.50 -5.46
CA ALA A 59 4.43 -3.60 -5.83
C ALA A 59 3.46 -3.46 -4.65
N TYR A 60 3.09 -2.24 -4.28
CA TYR A 60 2.23 -2.00 -3.12
C TYR A 60 1.25 -0.85 -3.34
N ALA A 61 0.10 -0.91 -2.66
CA ALA A 61 -0.91 0.14 -2.70
C ALA A 61 -0.31 1.51 -2.38
N GLY A 62 -0.73 2.56 -3.07
CA GLY A 62 -0.22 3.93 -2.90
C GLY A 62 -0.33 4.43 -1.46
N SER A 63 -1.37 4.00 -0.72
CA SER A 63 -1.52 4.29 0.71
C SER A 63 -0.36 3.83 1.60
N LEU A 64 0.49 2.93 1.11
CA LEU A 64 1.68 2.45 1.82
C LEU A 64 2.95 3.22 1.48
N GLU A 65 2.91 4.16 0.51
CA GLU A 65 4.10 4.74 -0.10
C GLU A 65 5.04 5.39 0.93
N LEU A 66 4.53 6.32 1.73
CA LEU A 66 5.34 6.98 2.76
C LEU A 66 5.97 5.99 3.73
N TRP A 67 5.15 5.08 4.25
CA TRP A 67 5.60 4.07 5.21
C TRP A 67 6.58 3.07 4.60
N ALA A 68 6.37 2.66 3.35
CA ALA A 68 7.27 1.76 2.65
C ALA A 68 8.65 2.40 2.45
N ALA A 69 8.70 3.69 2.12
CA ALA A 69 9.94 4.42 1.90
C ALA A 69 10.69 4.76 3.20
N THR A 70 9.96 5.14 4.26
CA THR A 70 10.59 5.66 5.50
C THR A 70 10.87 4.58 6.54
N ASP A 71 10.09 3.51 6.56
CA ASP A 71 10.15 2.51 7.62
C ASP A 71 10.27 1.08 7.10
N LEU A 72 9.33 0.62 6.26
CA LEU A 72 9.20 -0.77 5.87
C LEU A 72 10.46 -1.27 5.13
N GLY A 73 10.85 -0.59 4.04
CA GLY A 73 12.03 -0.93 3.24
C GLY A 73 13.31 -0.90 4.07
N PRO A 74 13.66 0.24 4.72
CA PRO A 74 14.87 0.32 5.55
C PRO A 74 14.93 -0.71 6.68
N LYS A 75 13.80 -1.04 7.30
CA LYS A 75 13.76 -2.04 8.38
C LYS A 75 13.89 -3.47 7.87
N PHE A 76 13.33 -3.77 6.70
CA PHE A 76 13.55 -5.04 6.02
C PHE A 76 15.03 -5.22 5.66
N GLU A 77 15.63 -4.22 5.01
CA GLU A 77 17.05 -4.25 4.60
C GLU A 77 17.98 -4.44 5.81
N ALA A 78 17.72 -3.72 6.90
CA ALA A 78 18.49 -3.85 8.13
C ALA A 78 18.34 -5.22 8.79
N ALA A 79 17.17 -5.87 8.65
CA ALA A 79 16.89 -7.15 9.27
C ALA A 79 17.43 -8.35 8.49
N THR A 80 17.49 -8.26 7.16
CA THR A 80 17.80 -9.39 6.28
C THR A 80 19.14 -9.24 5.54
N GLY A 81 19.57 -8.00 5.30
CA GLY A 81 20.67 -7.68 4.41
C GLY A 81 20.30 -7.67 2.93
N ASP A 82 19.08 -8.09 2.56
CA ASP A 82 18.55 -7.95 1.20
C ASP A 82 18.12 -6.50 0.94
N SER A 83 18.10 -6.10 -0.34
CA SER A 83 17.63 -4.78 -0.74
C SER A 83 16.11 -4.76 -0.96
N PHE A 84 15.50 -3.60 -0.79
CA PHE A 84 14.07 -3.36 -1.05
C PHE A 84 13.90 -2.44 -2.27
N GLN A 85 13.13 -2.89 -3.25
CA GLN A 85 12.72 -2.07 -4.39
C GLN A 85 11.20 -2.01 -4.45
N GLY A 86 10.64 -0.83 -4.23
CA GLY A 86 9.21 -0.60 -4.16
C GLY A 86 8.63 0.13 -5.37
N ARG A 87 7.36 -0.16 -5.71
CA ARG A 87 6.52 0.60 -6.65
C ARG A 87 5.15 0.82 -6.05
N ALA A 88 4.78 2.08 -5.84
CA ALA A 88 3.47 2.51 -5.38
C ALA A 88 2.55 2.81 -6.56
N ALA A 89 1.27 2.45 -6.46
CA ALA A 89 0.14 2.93 -7.26
C ALA A 89 -1.17 2.37 -6.67
N GLY A 90 -2.33 2.79 -7.17
CA GLY A 90 -3.61 2.19 -6.81
C GLY A 90 -3.60 0.68 -7.02
N SER A 91 -4.12 -0.08 -6.05
CA SER A 91 -4.04 -1.56 -6.08
C SER A 91 -4.68 -2.18 -7.32
N SER A 92 -5.73 -1.60 -7.86
CA SER A 92 -6.38 -2.07 -9.10
C SER A 92 -5.52 -1.82 -10.33
N THR A 93 -4.83 -0.68 -10.37
CA THR A 93 -3.84 -0.32 -11.41
C THR A 93 -2.69 -1.31 -11.40
N LEU A 94 -2.07 -1.56 -10.24
CA LEU A 94 -0.97 -2.52 -10.11
C LEU A 94 -1.36 -3.94 -10.55
N ALA A 95 -2.57 -4.40 -10.18
CA ALA A 95 -3.05 -5.70 -10.63
C ALA A 95 -3.18 -5.77 -12.16
N SER A 96 -3.62 -4.68 -12.81
CA SER A 96 -3.72 -4.58 -14.26
C SER A 96 -2.36 -4.56 -14.94
N GLU A 97 -1.40 -3.78 -14.44
CA GLU A 97 -0.01 -3.72 -14.92
C GLU A 97 0.69 -5.10 -14.80
N ILE A 98 0.48 -5.83 -13.69
CA ILE A 98 1.01 -7.19 -13.50
C ILE A 98 0.40 -8.15 -14.54
N LEU A 99 -0.91 -8.06 -14.79
CA LEU A 99 -1.59 -8.92 -15.78
C LEU A 99 -1.17 -8.59 -17.22
N ALA A 100 -0.96 -7.32 -17.54
CA ALA A 100 -0.45 -6.85 -18.83
C ALA A 100 1.05 -7.14 -19.04
N ASN A 101 1.78 -7.58 -18.00
CA ASN A 101 3.24 -7.75 -17.97
C ASN A 101 4.02 -6.43 -18.17
N GLU A 102 3.42 -5.30 -17.81
CA GLU A 102 4.08 -3.99 -17.80
C GLU A 102 5.06 -3.90 -16.62
N ILE A 103 4.72 -4.54 -15.50
CA ILE A 103 5.60 -4.73 -14.36
C ILE A 103 5.68 -6.23 -13.97
N SER A 104 6.78 -6.61 -13.34
CA SER A 104 7.04 -7.98 -12.90
C SER A 104 7.61 -8.00 -11.47
N PRO A 105 6.86 -7.55 -10.46
CA PRO A 105 7.31 -7.64 -9.07
C PRO A 105 7.34 -9.09 -8.59
N GLY A 106 8.16 -9.39 -7.57
CA GLY A 106 8.13 -10.70 -6.89
C GLY A 106 7.05 -10.75 -5.81
N VAL A 107 6.68 -9.60 -5.25
CA VAL A 107 5.66 -9.48 -4.20
C VAL A 107 4.62 -8.43 -4.60
N PHE A 108 3.35 -8.70 -4.28
CA PHE A 108 2.27 -7.72 -4.38
C PHE A 108 1.57 -7.55 -3.04
N MET A 109 1.59 -6.32 -2.50
CA MET A 109 0.84 -5.90 -1.34
C MET A 109 -0.34 -5.02 -1.77
N SER A 110 -1.54 -5.47 -1.49
CA SER A 110 -2.78 -4.84 -1.97
C SER A 110 -3.70 -4.49 -0.82
N VAL A 111 -4.32 -3.32 -0.90
CA VAL A 111 -5.54 -3.05 -0.14
C VAL A 111 -6.69 -3.73 -0.87
N GLY A 112 -7.44 -4.56 -0.11
CA GLY A 112 -8.49 -5.42 -0.67
C GLY A 112 -7.96 -6.68 -1.37
N LYS A 113 -8.40 -7.83 -0.89
CA LYS A 113 -8.00 -9.17 -1.41
C LYS A 113 -8.39 -9.41 -2.87
N LYS A 114 -9.40 -8.70 -3.40
CA LYS A 114 -9.91 -8.88 -4.77
C LYS A 114 -8.85 -8.61 -5.82
N ASN A 115 -8.00 -7.61 -5.65
CA ASN A 115 -6.96 -7.27 -6.60
C ASN A 115 -5.93 -8.40 -6.77
N ILE A 116 -5.57 -9.09 -5.68
CA ILE A 116 -4.73 -10.30 -5.76
C ILE A 116 -5.49 -11.44 -6.43
N LYS A 117 -6.78 -11.64 -6.13
CA LYS A 117 -7.60 -12.68 -6.75
C LYS A 117 -7.75 -12.52 -8.28
N ARG A 118 -7.68 -11.29 -8.81
CA ARG A 118 -7.64 -11.03 -10.27
C ARG A 118 -6.45 -11.72 -10.96
N LEU A 119 -5.36 -11.99 -10.23
CA LEU A 119 -4.17 -12.65 -10.75
C LEU A 119 -4.34 -14.17 -10.91
N TRP A 120 -5.32 -14.78 -10.27
CA TRP A 120 -5.50 -16.25 -10.22
C TRP A 120 -5.83 -16.88 -11.56
N PRO A 121 -6.77 -16.36 -12.39
CA PRO A 121 -7.06 -16.94 -13.70
C PRO A 121 -5.83 -16.99 -14.63
N ALA A 122 -4.96 -16.00 -14.53
CA ALA A 122 -3.69 -15.93 -15.27
C ALA A 122 -2.54 -16.69 -14.59
N LYS A 123 -2.81 -17.37 -13.47
CA LYS A 123 -1.82 -18.12 -12.68
C LYS A 123 -0.62 -17.26 -12.21
N ARG A 124 -0.85 -15.96 -12.02
CA ARG A 124 0.17 -15.02 -11.55
C ARG A 124 0.29 -14.97 -10.02
N SER A 125 -0.61 -15.62 -9.31
CA SER A 125 -0.56 -15.87 -7.85
C SER A 125 -1.34 -17.15 -7.53
N LYS A 126 -1.05 -17.76 -6.38
CA LYS A 126 -1.73 -18.97 -5.86
C LYS A 126 -2.44 -18.74 -4.54
N PHE A 127 -2.21 -17.61 -3.90
CA PHE A 127 -2.76 -17.35 -2.57
C PHE A 127 -2.89 -15.86 -2.27
N VAL A 128 -3.64 -15.57 -1.23
CA VAL A 128 -3.65 -14.28 -0.51
C VAL A 128 -3.35 -14.56 0.95
N ILE A 129 -2.50 -13.76 1.60
CA ILE A 129 -2.39 -13.69 3.06
C ILE A 129 -2.91 -12.32 3.48
N GLN A 130 -3.98 -12.28 4.27
CA GLN A 130 -4.47 -11.06 4.92
C GLN A 130 -3.61 -10.82 6.17
N LEU A 131 -3.08 -9.59 6.33
CA LEU A 131 -2.16 -9.23 7.41
C LEU A 131 -2.82 -8.41 8.52
N ALA A 132 -3.69 -7.48 8.12
CA ALA A 132 -4.30 -6.49 8.99
C ALA A 132 -5.57 -5.92 8.35
N THR A 133 -6.34 -5.14 9.09
CA THR A 133 -7.39 -4.27 8.54
C THR A 133 -6.87 -2.83 8.42
N ASP A 134 -7.56 -2.00 7.62
CA ASP A 134 -7.25 -0.58 7.48
C ASP A 134 -8.54 0.24 7.37
N PRO A 135 -9.13 0.64 8.49
CA PRO A 135 -10.41 1.34 8.49
C PRO A 135 -10.41 2.61 7.67
N LEU A 136 -11.50 2.86 6.94
CA LEU A 136 -11.74 4.13 6.26
C LEU A 136 -12.00 5.25 7.28
N VAL A 137 -11.48 6.43 6.99
CA VAL A 137 -11.73 7.68 7.73
C VAL A 137 -12.04 8.81 6.75
N VAL A 138 -12.54 9.94 7.25
CA VAL A 138 -12.63 11.18 6.49
C VAL A 138 -11.56 12.14 7.00
N ALA A 139 -10.51 12.35 6.19
CA ALA A 139 -9.49 13.35 6.46
C ALA A 139 -9.99 14.75 6.07
N TYR A 140 -9.51 15.80 6.74
CA TYR A 140 -9.91 17.17 6.41
C TYR A 140 -8.75 18.16 6.58
N ASN A 141 -8.83 19.29 5.86
CA ASN A 141 -7.87 20.36 5.96
C ASN A 141 -8.15 21.20 7.23
N PRO A 142 -7.26 21.20 8.23
CA PRO A 142 -7.46 21.94 9.49
C PRO A 142 -7.37 23.46 9.33
N ASN A 143 -6.86 23.94 8.18
CA ASN A 143 -6.72 25.36 7.87
C ASN A 143 -7.78 25.86 6.88
N GLY A 144 -8.66 24.96 6.40
CA GLY A 144 -9.72 25.30 5.46
C GLY A 144 -10.88 26.07 6.10
N ARG A 145 -11.70 26.69 5.25
CA ARG A 145 -12.88 27.48 5.71
C ARG A 145 -13.92 26.67 6.50
N PHE A 146 -13.90 25.32 6.35
CA PHE A 146 -14.81 24.41 7.07
C PHE A 146 -14.15 23.73 8.28
N ALA A 147 -12.89 24.05 8.58
CA ALA A 147 -12.11 23.40 9.64
C ALA A 147 -12.82 23.42 11.01
N LYS A 148 -13.46 24.53 11.37
CA LYS A 148 -14.19 24.65 12.65
C LYS A 148 -15.33 23.63 12.78
N GLN A 149 -16.06 23.38 11.69
CA GLN A 149 -17.15 22.42 11.65
C GLN A 149 -16.62 20.99 11.71
N PHE A 150 -15.58 20.67 10.93
CA PHE A 150 -14.91 19.35 10.99
C PHE A 150 -14.33 19.07 12.38
N ASN A 151 -13.64 20.04 12.98
CA ASN A 151 -13.11 19.91 14.35
C ASN A 151 -14.23 19.66 15.37
N ALA A 152 -15.38 20.31 15.24
CA ALA A 152 -16.51 20.10 16.15
C ALA A 152 -17.06 18.67 16.06
N ILE A 153 -17.05 18.05 14.88
CA ILE A 153 -17.45 16.66 14.69
C ILE A 153 -16.37 15.72 15.23
N ALA A 154 -15.11 15.96 14.90
CA ALA A 154 -13.98 15.16 15.36
C ALA A 154 -13.86 15.14 16.90
N ASP A 155 -14.13 16.28 17.55
CA ASP A 155 -14.12 16.46 19.00
C ASP A 155 -15.43 15.98 19.68
N HIS A 156 -16.36 15.38 18.96
CA HIS A 156 -17.69 14.98 19.47
C HIS A 156 -18.55 16.14 20.04
N LYS A 157 -18.26 17.39 19.63
CA LYS A 157 -19.06 18.59 19.98
C LYS A 157 -20.25 18.80 19.05
N ALA A 158 -20.25 18.12 17.90
CA ALA A 158 -21.36 18.05 16.96
C ALA A 158 -21.71 16.58 16.66
N SER A 159 -22.93 16.34 16.21
CA SER A 159 -23.39 15.00 15.85
C SER A 159 -22.56 14.43 14.68
N PHE A 160 -22.23 13.14 14.72
CA PHE A 160 -21.57 12.47 13.61
C PHE A 160 -22.35 12.57 12.29
N SER A 161 -23.68 12.48 12.32
CA SER A 161 -24.52 12.62 11.13
C SER A 161 -24.38 13.98 10.44
N SER A 162 -23.97 15.04 11.17
CA SER A 162 -23.72 16.36 10.59
C SER A 162 -22.51 16.38 9.64
N LEU A 163 -21.64 15.35 9.66
CA LEU A 163 -20.56 15.18 8.69
C LEU A 163 -21.09 15.17 7.25
N PHE A 164 -22.14 14.40 6.99
CA PHE A 164 -22.70 14.26 5.63
C PHE A 164 -23.40 15.55 5.18
N THR A 165 -24.07 16.25 6.10
CA THR A 165 -24.64 17.58 5.83
C THR A 165 -23.55 18.61 5.52
N LEU A 166 -22.45 18.58 6.29
CA LEU A 166 -21.30 19.46 6.06
C LEU A 166 -20.68 19.18 4.69
N MET A 167 -20.42 17.91 4.36
CA MET A 167 -19.85 17.52 3.05
C MET A 167 -20.79 17.80 1.86
N SER A 168 -22.08 18.06 2.10
CA SER A 168 -23.05 18.51 1.08
C SER A 168 -23.14 20.04 1.00
N SER A 169 -22.40 20.80 1.79
CA SER A 169 -22.50 22.25 1.84
C SER A 169 -22.03 22.91 0.55
N PRO A 170 -22.68 24.01 0.10
CA PRO A 170 -22.28 24.72 -1.11
C PRO A 170 -20.81 25.14 -1.07
N GLY A 171 -20.09 24.76 -2.13
CA GLY A 171 -18.70 25.12 -2.36
C GLY A 171 -17.69 24.36 -1.50
N ILE A 172 -18.06 23.34 -0.75
CA ILE A 172 -17.10 22.40 -0.18
C ILE A 172 -16.45 21.57 -1.30
N ARG A 173 -15.17 21.28 -1.15
CA ARG A 173 -14.40 20.49 -2.12
C ARG A 173 -14.03 19.17 -1.46
N ILE A 174 -14.53 18.09 -2.02
CA ILE A 174 -14.28 16.74 -1.55
C ILE A 174 -13.32 16.05 -2.52
N GLY A 175 -12.22 15.47 -2.00
CA GLY A 175 -11.27 14.67 -2.77
C GLY A 175 -11.47 13.18 -2.50
N ARG A 176 -11.21 12.34 -3.52
CA ARG A 176 -11.20 10.88 -3.42
C ARG A 176 -10.46 10.27 -4.61
N THR A 177 -10.14 9.00 -4.53
CA THR A 177 -9.55 8.28 -5.67
C THR A 177 -10.61 7.82 -6.68
N ASP A 178 -10.18 7.51 -7.91
CA ASP A 178 -11.04 6.89 -8.93
C ASP A 178 -11.32 5.42 -8.52
N PRO A 179 -12.59 5.01 -8.35
CA PRO A 179 -12.93 3.65 -7.96
C PRO A 179 -12.51 2.57 -8.97
N ASN A 180 -12.27 2.92 -10.24
CA ASN A 180 -11.77 1.98 -11.24
C ASN A 180 -10.25 1.73 -11.11
N ALA A 181 -9.52 2.66 -10.54
CA ALA A 181 -8.07 2.60 -10.35
C ALA A 181 -7.68 2.16 -8.92
N ASP A 182 -8.51 2.51 -7.92
CA ASP A 182 -8.14 2.36 -6.52
C ASP A 182 -9.31 1.96 -5.60
N PRO A 183 -9.11 1.01 -4.67
CA PRO A 183 -10.13 0.57 -3.72
C PRO A 183 -10.64 1.67 -2.78
N GLN A 184 -9.84 2.69 -2.42
CA GLN A 184 -10.28 3.76 -1.53
C GLN A 184 -11.47 4.51 -2.11
N GLY A 185 -11.46 4.78 -3.43
CA GLY A 185 -12.59 5.38 -4.14
C GLY A 185 -13.84 4.53 -4.12
N VAL A 186 -13.68 3.19 -4.26
CA VAL A 186 -14.79 2.23 -4.09
C VAL A 186 -15.39 2.34 -2.70
N TYR A 187 -14.56 2.15 -1.66
CA TYR A 187 -15.05 2.15 -0.28
C TYR A 187 -15.64 3.48 0.15
N PHE A 188 -15.16 4.60 -0.40
CA PHE A 188 -15.73 5.91 -0.09
C PHE A 188 -17.15 6.07 -0.65
N ILE A 189 -17.43 5.57 -1.87
CA ILE A 189 -18.78 5.53 -2.43
C ILE A 189 -19.67 4.59 -1.59
N LEU A 190 -19.19 3.37 -1.32
CA LEU A 190 -19.95 2.38 -0.53
C LEU A 190 -20.25 2.88 0.89
N MET A 191 -19.35 3.64 1.50
CA MET A 191 -19.56 4.28 2.80
C MET A 191 -20.69 5.30 2.75
N MET A 192 -20.73 6.11 1.69
CA MET A 192 -21.81 7.09 1.49
C MET A 192 -23.17 6.43 1.30
N GLU A 193 -23.24 5.34 0.48
CA GLU A 193 -24.47 4.56 0.30
C GLU A 193 -24.92 3.91 1.61
N LEU A 194 -23.98 3.34 2.37
CA LEU A 194 -24.27 2.67 3.63
C LEU A 194 -24.73 3.66 4.70
N ALA A 195 -24.20 4.89 4.69
CA ALA A 195 -24.53 5.92 5.66
C ALA A 195 -26.01 6.32 5.62
N GLN A 196 -26.64 6.35 4.44
CA GLN A 196 -28.06 6.67 4.32
C GLN A 196 -28.93 5.78 5.21
N SER A 197 -28.76 4.45 5.07
CA SER A 197 -29.56 3.49 5.84
C SER A 197 -29.13 3.38 7.29
N THR A 198 -27.82 3.46 7.56
CA THR A 198 -27.23 3.28 8.90
C THR A 198 -27.57 4.45 9.84
N LEU A 199 -27.59 5.66 9.30
CA LEU A 199 -27.83 6.91 10.06
C LEU A 199 -29.25 7.46 9.86
N HIS A 200 -30.11 6.74 9.12
CA HIS A 200 -31.47 7.17 8.79
C HIS A 200 -31.55 8.57 8.19
N LEU A 201 -30.60 8.89 7.26
CA LEU A 201 -30.58 10.18 6.59
C LEU A 201 -31.76 10.29 5.62
N SER A 202 -32.39 11.46 5.57
CA SER A 202 -33.51 11.76 4.64
C SER A 202 -33.06 11.97 3.18
N TYR A 203 -31.78 11.91 2.91
CA TYR A 203 -31.15 12.05 1.59
C TYR A 203 -30.06 11.01 1.42
N ASP A 204 -29.67 10.76 0.16
CA ASP A 204 -28.58 9.87 -0.20
C ASP A 204 -27.25 10.65 -0.27
N PRO A 205 -26.28 10.41 0.64
CA PRO A 205 -24.99 11.06 0.61
C PRO A 205 -24.17 10.76 -0.65
N ALA A 206 -24.28 9.56 -1.23
CA ALA A 206 -23.58 9.23 -2.47
C ALA A 206 -24.00 10.16 -3.61
N THR A 207 -25.28 10.48 -3.69
CA THR A 207 -25.81 11.44 -4.66
C THR A 207 -25.46 12.89 -4.28
N THR A 208 -25.70 13.30 -3.05
CA THR A 208 -25.60 14.73 -2.66
C THR A 208 -24.18 15.22 -2.48
N VAL A 209 -23.26 14.36 -2.01
CA VAL A 209 -21.84 14.70 -1.77
C VAL A 209 -20.99 14.38 -3.00
N LEU A 210 -21.18 13.19 -3.58
CA LEU A 210 -20.29 12.69 -4.65
C LEU A 210 -20.88 12.86 -6.05
N GLY A 211 -22.17 13.18 -6.17
CA GLY A 211 -22.84 13.27 -7.47
C GLY A 211 -23.04 11.90 -8.14
N VAL A 212 -23.13 10.83 -7.37
CA VAL A 212 -23.38 9.48 -7.90
C VAL A 212 -24.82 9.41 -8.42
N THR A 213 -24.97 9.05 -9.68
CA THR A 213 -26.28 8.89 -10.37
C THR A 213 -26.19 7.77 -11.39
N LYS A 214 -27.27 7.46 -12.08
CA LYS A 214 -27.25 6.49 -13.19
C LYS A 214 -26.33 6.92 -14.35
N SER A 215 -26.19 8.21 -14.61
CA SER A 215 -25.32 8.77 -15.66
C SER A 215 -23.89 9.04 -15.18
N THR A 216 -23.69 9.17 -13.90
CA THR A 216 -22.39 9.38 -13.24
C THR A 216 -22.21 8.33 -12.13
N PRO A 217 -22.09 7.03 -12.48
CA PRO A 217 -22.10 5.96 -11.47
C PRO A 217 -20.90 6.01 -10.51
N PHE A 218 -19.88 6.75 -10.86
CA PHE A 218 -18.71 6.99 -10.01
C PHE A 218 -18.66 8.39 -9.42
N GLY A 219 -19.72 9.21 -9.62
CA GLY A 219 -19.81 10.59 -9.14
C GLY A 219 -19.03 11.58 -10.01
N LEU A 220 -18.70 12.76 -9.43
CA LEU A 220 -18.10 13.88 -10.16
C LEU A 220 -16.61 13.65 -10.45
N PRO A 221 -16.15 13.73 -11.71
CA PRO A 221 -14.73 13.57 -12.05
C PRO A 221 -13.81 14.58 -11.35
N ALA A 222 -14.27 15.81 -11.10
CA ALA A 222 -13.49 16.85 -10.42
C ALA A 222 -13.11 16.51 -8.96
N GLN A 223 -13.69 15.45 -8.40
CA GLN A 223 -13.34 14.94 -7.07
C GLN A 223 -12.28 13.83 -7.12
N MET A 224 -11.99 13.30 -8.31
CA MET A 224 -11.15 12.12 -8.49
C MET A 224 -9.72 12.54 -8.82
N VAL A 225 -8.78 12.04 -8.03
CA VAL A 225 -7.33 12.20 -8.22
C VAL A 225 -6.65 10.85 -8.00
N ASP A 226 -5.41 10.74 -8.39
CA ASP A 226 -4.60 9.56 -8.09
C ASP A 226 -4.32 9.44 -6.58
N GLU A 227 -4.14 8.21 -6.09
CA GLU A 227 -3.92 7.94 -4.67
C GLU A 227 -2.69 8.68 -4.14
N ASP A 228 -1.62 8.76 -4.94
CA ASP A 228 -0.35 9.39 -4.59
C ASP A 228 -0.48 10.90 -4.35
N SER A 229 -1.39 11.57 -5.05
CA SER A 229 -1.59 13.03 -4.95
C SER A 229 -2.67 13.44 -3.95
N LEU A 230 -3.62 12.55 -3.62
CA LEU A 230 -4.80 12.90 -2.83
C LEU A 230 -4.47 13.57 -1.49
N ILE A 231 -3.49 13.03 -0.77
CA ILE A 231 -3.10 13.55 0.55
C ILE A 231 -2.37 14.89 0.40
N THR A 232 -1.51 15.01 -0.59
CA THR A 232 -0.77 16.26 -0.89
C THR A 232 -1.76 17.37 -1.27
N ASP A 233 -2.75 17.07 -2.10
CA ASP A 233 -3.78 18.03 -2.54
C ASP A 233 -4.67 18.46 -1.36
N LEU A 234 -5.01 17.53 -0.44
CA LEU A 234 -5.72 17.87 0.79
C LEU A 234 -4.90 18.83 1.66
N GLN A 235 -3.60 18.54 1.86
CA GLN A 235 -2.70 19.37 2.66
C GLN A 235 -2.44 20.72 2.01
N ALA A 236 -2.38 20.78 0.68
CA ALA A 236 -2.28 22.02 -0.09
C ALA A 236 -3.56 22.87 -0.05
N GLY A 237 -4.68 22.29 0.39
CA GLY A 237 -5.96 22.97 0.48
C GLY A 237 -6.74 22.98 -0.83
N GLU A 238 -6.43 22.09 -1.78
CA GLU A 238 -7.25 21.88 -2.97
C GLU A 238 -8.57 21.21 -2.62
N PHE A 239 -8.57 20.39 -1.56
CA PHE A 239 -9.77 19.80 -0.96
C PHE A 239 -9.97 20.28 0.47
N ASP A 240 -11.22 20.41 0.90
CA ASP A 240 -11.60 20.70 2.27
C ASP A 240 -11.69 19.42 3.11
N ALA A 241 -12.04 18.30 2.48
CA ALA A 241 -11.99 16.95 3.07
C ALA A 241 -11.76 15.90 1.97
N SER A 242 -11.28 14.73 2.37
CA SER A 242 -11.04 13.61 1.46
C SER A 242 -11.29 12.26 2.11
N SER A 243 -11.45 11.22 1.27
CA SER A 243 -11.27 9.86 1.74
C SER A 243 -9.82 9.66 2.22
N ALA A 244 -9.63 8.82 3.23
CA ALA A 244 -8.32 8.33 3.65
C ALA A 244 -8.48 7.00 4.39
N TYR A 245 -7.41 6.20 4.43
CA TYR A 245 -7.33 5.12 5.39
C TYR A 245 -6.79 5.63 6.73
N LEU A 246 -7.11 4.93 7.81
CA LEU A 246 -6.62 5.27 9.14
C LEU A 246 -5.08 5.33 9.17
N THR A 247 -4.42 4.40 8.48
CA THR A 247 -2.96 4.35 8.39
C THR A 247 -2.39 5.59 7.70
N GLN A 248 -2.98 6.04 6.59
CA GLN A 248 -2.59 7.31 5.94
C GLN A 248 -2.78 8.49 6.90
N ALA A 249 -3.91 8.55 7.60
CA ALA A 249 -4.17 9.65 8.53
C ALA A 249 -3.12 9.70 9.65
N ILE A 250 -2.68 8.55 10.18
CA ILE A 250 -1.63 8.46 11.20
C ILE A 250 -0.27 8.83 10.62
N GLN A 251 0.12 8.27 9.48
CA GLN A 251 1.45 8.42 8.90
C GLN A 251 1.72 9.83 8.39
N TYR A 252 0.71 10.47 7.79
CA TYR A 252 0.78 11.85 7.29
C TYR A 252 0.36 12.91 8.31
N HIS A 253 0.07 12.48 9.56
CA HIS A 253 -0.40 13.37 10.65
C HIS A 253 -1.60 14.22 10.25
N LEU A 254 -2.58 13.61 9.54
CA LEU A 254 -3.77 14.31 9.08
C LEU A 254 -4.76 14.53 10.23
N HIS A 255 -5.51 15.62 10.15
CA HIS A 255 -6.74 15.76 10.91
C HIS A 255 -7.81 14.89 10.25
N TYR A 256 -8.49 14.06 11.03
CA TYR A 256 -9.49 13.14 10.50
C TYR A 256 -10.68 12.94 11.44
N ILE A 257 -11.78 12.51 10.88
CA ILE A 257 -12.96 12.04 11.59
C ILE A 257 -12.99 10.52 11.49
N ALA A 258 -12.91 9.85 12.63
CA ALA A 258 -13.06 8.40 12.70
C ALA A 258 -14.52 8.03 12.41
N LEU A 259 -14.69 7.08 11.49
CA LEU A 259 -16.01 6.55 11.16
C LEU A 259 -16.44 5.47 12.17
N PRO A 260 -17.70 5.35 12.52
CA PRO A 260 -18.20 4.28 13.38
C PRO A 260 -17.94 2.90 12.74
N PRO A 261 -17.89 1.82 13.54
CA PRO A 261 -17.69 0.46 13.06
C PRO A 261 -18.58 0.07 11.86
N SER A 262 -19.83 0.49 11.87
CA SER A 262 -20.79 0.22 10.80
C SER A 262 -20.50 0.90 9.45
N LEU A 263 -19.54 1.86 9.39
CA LEU A 263 -19.25 2.62 8.17
C LEU A 263 -17.77 2.58 7.76
N ASN A 264 -16.87 2.09 8.63
CA ASN A 264 -15.42 2.18 8.41
C ASN A 264 -14.82 0.99 7.64
N PHE A 265 -15.56 -0.06 7.38
CA PHE A 265 -15.13 -1.29 6.71
C PHE A 265 -13.91 -1.98 7.34
N GLY A 266 -13.57 -1.66 8.59
CA GLY A 266 -12.41 -2.21 9.29
C GLY A 266 -12.73 -3.25 10.37
N VAL A 267 -14.00 -3.52 10.66
CA VAL A 267 -14.44 -4.34 11.80
C VAL A 267 -15.09 -5.62 11.31
N SER A 268 -14.50 -6.78 11.64
CA SER A 268 -14.93 -8.08 11.10
C SER A 268 -16.35 -8.49 11.51
N SER A 269 -16.84 -8.10 12.68
CA SER A 269 -18.23 -8.35 13.10
C SER A 269 -19.26 -7.60 12.23
N GLU A 270 -18.86 -6.58 11.51
CA GLU A 270 -19.72 -5.78 10.62
C GLU A 270 -19.69 -6.28 9.15
N ALA A 271 -18.97 -7.33 8.83
CA ALA A 271 -18.80 -7.80 7.44
C ALA A 271 -20.14 -8.04 6.73
N ALA A 272 -21.13 -8.64 7.42
CA ALA A 272 -22.48 -8.85 6.89
C ALA A 272 -23.24 -7.53 6.65
N HIS A 273 -22.93 -6.47 7.43
CA HIS A 273 -23.50 -5.15 7.22
C HIS A 273 -22.86 -4.47 6.00
N TYR A 274 -21.54 -4.54 5.87
CA TYR A 274 -20.82 -3.97 4.73
C TYR A 274 -21.28 -4.57 3.40
N SER A 275 -21.58 -5.88 3.35
CA SER A 275 -21.99 -6.57 2.14
C SER A 275 -23.37 -6.16 1.58
N LYS A 276 -24.08 -5.25 2.25
CA LYS A 276 -25.39 -4.73 1.79
C LYS A 276 -25.26 -3.73 0.63
N VAL A 277 -24.07 -3.19 0.40
CA VAL A 277 -23.79 -2.21 -0.66
C VAL A 277 -22.81 -2.78 -1.67
N SER A 278 -22.92 -2.34 -2.93
CA SER A 278 -22.02 -2.77 -4.00
C SER A 278 -21.99 -1.76 -5.13
N ILE A 279 -20.87 -1.68 -5.83
CA ILE A 279 -20.68 -0.84 -7.01
C ILE A 279 -20.26 -1.71 -8.20
N ARG A 280 -20.76 -1.39 -9.40
CA ARG A 280 -20.29 -2.00 -10.64
C ARG A 280 -19.26 -1.09 -11.31
N LEU A 281 -18.05 -1.63 -11.50
CA LEU A 281 -16.94 -0.94 -12.15
C LEU A 281 -17.08 -0.96 -13.69
N THR A 282 -16.25 -0.16 -14.37
CA THR A 282 -16.29 -0.03 -15.86
C THR A 282 -15.96 -1.33 -16.59
N ASP A 283 -15.14 -2.20 -15.99
CA ASP A 283 -14.80 -3.53 -16.53
C ASP A 283 -15.92 -4.57 -16.32
N GLY A 284 -17.06 -4.16 -15.74
CA GLY A 284 -18.19 -5.03 -15.42
C GLY A 284 -18.08 -5.76 -14.09
N THR A 285 -16.94 -5.68 -13.42
CA THR A 285 -16.75 -6.25 -12.06
C THR A 285 -17.71 -5.61 -11.07
N VAL A 286 -18.32 -6.43 -10.21
CA VAL A 286 -19.12 -5.94 -9.08
C VAL A 286 -18.26 -5.99 -7.82
N ASP A 287 -18.03 -4.81 -7.24
CA ASP A 287 -17.36 -4.67 -5.96
C ASP A 287 -18.40 -4.53 -4.86
N GLN A 288 -18.52 -5.59 -4.06
CA GLN A 288 -19.39 -5.63 -2.89
C GLN A 288 -18.58 -5.14 -1.67
N GLY A 289 -19.24 -4.45 -0.77
CA GLY A 289 -18.65 -4.02 0.49
C GLY A 289 -18.12 -5.23 1.28
N ASP A 290 -16.86 -5.14 1.70
CA ASP A 290 -16.12 -6.17 2.44
C ASP A 290 -15.15 -5.46 3.40
N LEU A 291 -14.45 -6.21 4.23
CA LEU A 291 -13.38 -5.66 5.05
C LEU A 291 -12.28 -5.02 4.19
N ILE A 292 -11.87 -3.82 4.55
CA ILE A 292 -10.64 -3.23 4.04
C ILE A 292 -9.49 -3.93 4.74
N THR A 293 -8.72 -4.69 3.97
CA THR A 293 -7.61 -5.50 4.49
C THR A 293 -6.35 -5.22 3.72
N LEU A 294 -5.22 -5.16 4.42
CA LEU A 294 -3.90 -5.24 3.81
C LEU A 294 -3.58 -6.70 3.54
N ASN A 295 -3.23 -7.00 2.30
CA ASN A 295 -2.99 -8.35 1.81
C ASN A 295 -1.64 -8.44 1.13
N ILE A 296 -1.03 -9.63 1.17
CA ILE A 296 0.24 -9.90 0.52
C ILE A 296 0.18 -11.22 -0.24
N THR A 297 0.89 -11.29 -1.37
CA THR A 297 1.12 -12.52 -2.12
C THR A 297 2.47 -12.50 -2.82
N LEU A 298 2.99 -13.67 -3.16
CA LEU A 298 4.06 -13.82 -4.14
C LEU A 298 3.49 -13.79 -5.54
N VAL A 299 4.13 -13.02 -6.42
CA VAL A 299 3.76 -12.91 -7.83
C VAL A 299 4.59 -13.91 -8.64
N LEU A 300 3.92 -14.76 -9.39
CA LEU A 300 4.57 -15.74 -10.25
C LEU A 300 4.93 -15.10 -11.60
N PRO A 301 6.09 -15.42 -12.19
CA PRO A 301 6.47 -14.90 -13.49
C PRO A 301 5.49 -15.35 -14.58
N ALA A 302 5.31 -14.52 -15.62
CA ALA A 302 4.43 -14.83 -16.74
C ALA A 302 4.90 -16.08 -17.53
N ASN A 303 6.21 -16.31 -17.55
CA ASN A 303 6.83 -17.47 -18.16
C ASN A 303 8.16 -17.79 -17.46
N ALA A 304 8.68 -19.00 -17.67
CA ALA A 304 9.93 -19.45 -17.02
C ALA A 304 11.18 -18.63 -17.37
N LYS A 305 11.15 -17.84 -18.48
CA LYS A 305 12.30 -17.03 -18.92
C LYS A 305 12.29 -15.62 -18.31
N SER A 306 11.15 -15.15 -17.79
CA SER A 306 10.97 -13.82 -17.19
C SER A 306 10.98 -13.84 -15.67
N GLY A 307 11.36 -14.95 -15.05
CA GLY A 307 11.44 -15.06 -13.60
C GLY A 307 12.63 -14.27 -13.01
N PRO A 308 12.55 -13.87 -11.73
CA PRO A 308 13.66 -13.25 -11.02
C PRO A 308 14.86 -14.20 -10.92
N SER A 309 16.06 -13.66 -10.62
CA SER A 309 17.19 -14.49 -10.24
C SER A 309 16.88 -15.29 -8.96
N MET A 310 17.60 -16.38 -8.71
CA MET A 310 17.41 -17.16 -7.47
C MET A 310 17.62 -16.32 -6.22
N ALA A 311 18.56 -15.36 -6.22
CA ALA A 311 18.79 -14.45 -5.10
C ALA A 311 17.60 -13.49 -4.88
N ASN A 312 17.05 -12.93 -5.96
CA ASN A 312 15.89 -12.06 -5.88
C ASN A 312 14.62 -12.84 -5.45
N GLN A 313 14.43 -14.07 -5.96
CA GLN A 313 13.34 -14.93 -5.48
C GLN A 313 13.47 -15.20 -3.97
N ALA A 314 14.67 -15.47 -3.47
CA ALA A 314 14.90 -15.65 -2.05
C ALA A 314 14.63 -14.37 -1.23
N ALA A 315 14.96 -13.20 -1.78
CA ALA A 315 14.66 -11.92 -1.14
C ALA A 315 13.15 -11.60 -1.14
N ASP A 316 12.42 -11.95 -2.20
CA ASP A 316 10.95 -11.84 -2.25
C ASP A 316 10.29 -12.73 -1.18
N ASP A 317 10.74 -13.98 -1.06
CA ASP A 317 10.28 -14.93 -0.05
C ASP A 317 10.62 -14.44 1.36
N ALA A 318 11.85 -13.93 1.58
CA ALA A 318 12.30 -13.35 2.84
C ALA A 318 11.48 -12.12 3.23
N PHE A 319 11.08 -11.28 2.26
CA PHE A 319 10.22 -10.13 2.55
C PHE A 319 8.85 -10.58 3.06
N VAL A 320 8.20 -11.54 2.42
CA VAL A 320 6.91 -12.07 2.87
C VAL A 320 7.04 -12.73 4.26
N ALA A 321 8.10 -13.52 4.48
CA ALA A 321 8.36 -14.14 5.77
C ALA A 321 8.61 -13.09 6.88
N TRP A 322 9.39 -12.04 6.56
CA TRP A 322 9.65 -10.95 7.49
C TRP A 322 8.37 -10.17 7.84
N MET A 323 7.49 -9.88 6.88
CA MET A 323 6.19 -9.24 7.14
C MET A 323 5.32 -10.04 8.12
N LEU A 324 5.42 -11.35 8.09
CA LEU A 324 4.71 -12.26 9.01
C LEU A 324 5.40 -12.42 10.36
N SER A 325 6.70 -12.10 10.48
CA SER A 325 7.47 -12.20 11.71
C SER A 325 7.01 -11.19 12.78
N SER A 326 7.44 -11.38 14.01
CA SER A 326 7.18 -10.41 15.10
C SER A 326 7.74 -9.02 14.77
N ALA A 327 8.89 -8.93 14.09
CA ALA A 327 9.48 -7.67 13.67
C ALA A 327 8.64 -6.95 12.60
N GLY A 328 8.24 -7.63 11.53
CA GLY A 328 7.38 -7.07 10.48
C GLY A 328 5.99 -6.68 11.02
N ARG A 329 5.39 -7.52 11.84
CA ARG A 329 4.11 -7.21 12.52
C ARG A 329 4.20 -6.01 13.45
N ALA A 330 5.34 -5.84 14.14
CA ALA A 330 5.59 -4.63 14.92
C ALA A 330 5.70 -3.37 14.02
N GLN A 331 6.19 -3.50 12.79
CA GLN A 331 6.17 -2.39 11.82
C GLN A 331 4.73 -2.08 11.37
N LEU A 332 3.92 -3.10 11.02
CA LEU A 332 2.50 -2.89 10.71
C LEU A 332 1.77 -2.12 11.82
N ASN A 333 1.97 -2.54 13.08
CA ASN A 333 1.37 -1.85 14.23
C ASN A 333 1.83 -0.40 14.35
N ARG A 334 3.13 -0.12 14.15
CA ARG A 334 3.67 1.25 14.12
C ARG A 334 3.12 2.09 12.97
N GLY A 335 2.90 1.47 11.81
CA GLY A 335 2.25 2.10 10.67
C GLY A 335 0.76 2.39 10.87
N GLY A 336 0.19 2.02 12.03
CA GLY A 336 -1.21 2.28 12.36
C GLY A 336 -2.19 1.17 11.94
N TYR A 337 -1.70 0.02 11.47
CA TYR A 337 -2.57 -1.08 11.07
C TYR A 337 -3.15 -1.83 12.26
N PRO A 338 -4.48 -1.94 12.41
CA PRO A 338 -5.11 -2.87 13.34
C PRO A 338 -4.76 -4.31 12.97
N LEU A 339 -3.90 -4.95 13.78
CA LEU A 339 -3.41 -6.28 13.50
C LEU A 339 -4.48 -7.35 13.70
N THR A 340 -4.56 -8.29 12.76
CA THR A 340 -5.33 -9.52 12.88
C THR A 340 -4.38 -10.72 12.89
N HIS A 341 -4.85 -11.91 13.26
CA HIS A 341 -4.13 -13.13 12.89
C HIS A 341 -4.09 -13.23 11.37
N PRO A 342 -2.93 -13.59 10.77
CA PRO A 342 -2.87 -13.74 9.34
C PRO A 342 -3.86 -14.79 8.85
N VAL A 343 -4.57 -14.49 7.75
CA VAL A 343 -5.53 -15.43 7.15
C VAL A 343 -5.08 -15.80 5.75
N TYR A 344 -4.83 -17.07 5.53
CA TYR A 344 -4.48 -17.63 4.23
C TYR A 344 -5.73 -17.99 3.44
N ILE A 345 -5.74 -17.63 2.15
CA ILE A 345 -6.78 -17.96 1.18
C ILE A 345 -6.09 -18.50 -0.07
N GLY A 346 -6.31 -19.77 -0.42
CA GLY A 346 -5.78 -20.37 -1.64
C GLY A 346 -6.61 -20.01 -2.87
N ALA A 347 -5.98 -19.99 -4.04
CA ALA A 347 -6.66 -19.76 -5.32
C ALA A 347 -7.66 -20.89 -5.65
N THR A 348 -7.30 -22.10 -5.27
CA THR A 348 -8.17 -23.30 -5.35
C THR A 348 -8.10 -24.06 -4.03
N SER A 349 -9.01 -25.02 -3.83
CA SER A 349 -8.98 -25.93 -2.66
C SER A 349 -7.69 -26.80 -2.61
N ALA A 350 -7.00 -26.98 -3.73
CA ALA A 350 -5.72 -27.70 -3.78
C ALA A 350 -4.52 -26.81 -3.37
N ASP A 351 -4.67 -25.51 -3.43
CA ASP A 351 -3.62 -24.51 -3.07
C ASP A 351 -3.65 -24.25 -1.57
N THR A 352 -3.22 -25.22 -0.78
CA THR A 352 -3.12 -25.08 0.67
C THR A 352 -1.82 -24.34 1.06
N ALA A 353 -1.79 -23.70 2.23
CA ALA A 353 -0.60 -22.99 2.72
C ALA A 353 0.64 -23.90 2.73
N ALA A 354 0.50 -25.15 3.13
CA ALA A 354 1.61 -26.11 3.16
C ALA A 354 2.16 -26.49 1.78
N LYS A 355 1.39 -26.30 0.70
CA LYS A 355 1.81 -26.65 -0.67
C LYS A 355 2.30 -25.43 -1.46
N THR A 356 1.90 -24.24 -1.09
CA THR A 356 2.11 -23.04 -1.92
C THR A 356 3.07 -22.05 -1.30
N LEU A 357 3.18 -22.02 0.04
CA LEU A 357 4.12 -21.11 0.70
C LEU A 357 5.54 -21.72 0.72
N PRO A 358 6.58 -20.92 0.41
CA PRO A 358 7.97 -21.27 0.72
C PRO A 358 8.12 -21.66 2.20
N SER A 359 9.13 -22.48 2.52
CA SER A 359 9.28 -23.07 3.85
C SER A 359 9.41 -22.07 4.98
N ASP A 360 10.13 -20.98 4.75
CA ASP A 360 10.36 -19.88 5.68
C ASP A 360 9.08 -19.02 5.85
N VAL A 361 8.37 -18.72 4.75
CA VAL A 361 7.08 -18.05 4.76
C VAL A 361 6.05 -18.87 5.54
N LEU A 362 5.99 -20.20 5.29
CA LEU A 362 5.09 -21.10 6.00
C LEU A 362 5.40 -21.15 7.50
N SER A 363 6.68 -21.18 7.85
CA SER A 363 7.15 -21.16 9.24
C SER A 363 6.72 -19.85 9.93
N ALA A 364 6.98 -18.71 9.29
CA ALA A 364 6.59 -17.39 9.81
C ALA A 364 5.06 -17.25 9.93
N PHE A 365 4.30 -17.74 8.92
CA PHE A 365 2.84 -17.74 8.94
C PHE A 365 2.27 -18.52 10.14
N ARG A 366 2.79 -19.73 10.40
CA ARG A 366 2.39 -20.54 11.56
C ARG A 366 2.75 -19.88 12.88
N SER A 367 3.96 -19.32 12.98
CA SER A 367 4.43 -18.62 14.19
C SER A 367 3.61 -17.36 14.49
N ALA A 368 3.05 -16.71 13.47
CA ALA A 368 2.14 -15.58 13.62
C ALA A 368 0.70 -15.99 14.03
N GLY A 369 0.43 -17.26 14.25
CA GLY A 369 -0.91 -17.77 14.53
C GLY A 369 -1.82 -17.77 13.29
N GLY A 370 -1.22 -17.97 12.11
CA GLY A 370 -1.94 -17.92 10.83
C GLY A 370 -3.01 -19.01 10.73
N THR A 371 -4.17 -18.63 10.20
CA THR A 371 -5.33 -19.52 9.97
C THR A 371 -5.65 -19.58 8.48
N THR A 372 -6.33 -20.64 8.06
CA THR A 372 -6.81 -20.79 6.67
C THR A 372 -8.29 -20.47 6.61
N SER A 373 -8.68 -19.61 5.65
CA SER A 373 -10.10 -19.45 5.33
C SER A 373 -10.60 -20.65 4.51
N PRO A 374 -11.80 -21.15 4.79
CA PRO A 374 -12.43 -22.19 4.00
C PRO A 374 -12.65 -21.78 2.54
#